data_623bf0b2e0d46e7636e4bd8257e41edc
#
_entry.id   623bf0b2e0d46e7636e4bd8257e41edc
#
_cell.length_a   1.000
_cell.length_b   1.000
_cell.length_c   1.000
_cell.angle_alpha   90.00
_cell.angle_beta   90.00
_cell.angle_gamma   90.00
#
_symmetry.space_group_name_H-M   'P 1'
#
loop_
_entity.id
_entity.type
_entity.pdbx_description
1 polymer ?
#
loop_
_entity_poly.entity_id
_entity_poly.type
_entity_poly.pdbx_seq_one_letter_code
_entity_poly.pdbx_strand_id
1 'polypeptide(L)'
;MTENQLMVRDMVKDFAEKEIRPKIMEWDEAQHFPKDVFHRMGELGLLGVLVPTEYGGAGLSYFEYVTAIKELARVCGSIGLSMAAHNSLCTGHILQFGNEEQKKKWLPKLATGEWLGAWGLTEANTGSDALRMKVTAVEDGDHYVLNGAKNWITHGISGDIAVVLARTGDLLDSHGITAFVVERGTPGFSGGKKENKLGMRASETAEMIFEDCRVPKENILGNIGDGFIQAMKVLDGGRISIAALSLGIAQGAYDAALKYSKEREQF
;
A
#
# COMPACT_ATOMS: atom_id res chain seq x y z
N MET A 1 -17.06 1.09 -20.82
CA MET A 1 -16.57 0.05 -19.89
C MET A 1 -16.76 -1.31 -20.54
N THR A 2 -15.80 -2.20 -20.44
CA THR A 2 -15.93 -3.60 -20.87
C THR A 2 -16.82 -4.38 -19.91
N GLU A 3 -17.23 -5.59 -20.27
CA GLU A 3 -18.02 -6.48 -19.41
C GLU A 3 -17.30 -6.77 -18.09
N ASN A 4 -16.00 -7.08 -18.15
CA ASN A 4 -15.17 -7.30 -16.96
C ASN A 4 -15.12 -6.06 -16.04
N GLN A 5 -15.00 -4.87 -16.60
CA GLN A 5 -15.00 -3.63 -15.82
C GLN A 5 -16.36 -3.38 -15.15
N LEU A 6 -17.45 -3.70 -15.82
CA LEU A 6 -18.80 -3.60 -15.26
C LEU A 6 -18.99 -4.61 -14.12
N MET A 7 -18.54 -5.84 -14.32
CA MET A 7 -18.60 -6.90 -13.29
C MET A 7 -17.79 -6.52 -12.05
N VAL A 8 -16.55 -6.06 -12.21
CA VAL A 8 -15.71 -5.59 -11.08
C VAL A 8 -16.36 -4.40 -10.38
N ARG A 9 -16.85 -3.42 -11.13
CA ARG A 9 -17.57 -2.25 -10.57
C ARG A 9 -18.75 -2.70 -9.69
N ASP A 10 -19.61 -3.56 -10.21
CA ASP A 10 -20.84 -3.93 -9.53
C ASP A 10 -20.55 -4.81 -8.29
N MET A 11 -19.59 -5.71 -8.38
CA MET A 11 -19.10 -6.51 -7.25
C MET A 11 -18.54 -5.62 -6.14
N VAL A 12 -17.61 -4.69 -6.47
CA VAL A 12 -16.98 -3.82 -5.49
C VAL A 12 -17.99 -2.85 -4.88
N LYS A 13 -18.91 -2.31 -5.68
CA LYS A 13 -19.99 -1.45 -5.19
C LYS A 13 -20.86 -2.18 -4.18
N ASP A 14 -21.29 -3.39 -4.48
CA ASP A 14 -22.15 -4.21 -3.58
C ASP A 14 -21.40 -4.51 -2.27
N PHE A 15 -20.15 -4.94 -2.35
CA PHE A 15 -19.29 -5.17 -1.19
C PHE A 15 -19.14 -3.91 -0.33
N ALA A 16 -18.80 -2.78 -0.95
CA ALA A 16 -18.55 -1.52 -0.23
C ALA A 16 -19.83 -1.01 0.46
N GLU A 17 -20.99 -1.10 -0.18
CA GLU A 17 -22.27 -0.67 0.42
C GLU A 17 -22.70 -1.58 1.58
N LYS A 18 -22.46 -2.89 1.50
CA LYS A 18 -22.90 -3.85 2.53
C LYS A 18 -21.94 -3.98 3.70
N GLU A 19 -20.63 -4.08 3.43
CA GLU A 19 -19.64 -4.43 4.44
C GLU A 19 -18.90 -3.19 5.01
N ILE A 20 -18.78 -2.11 4.23
CA ILE A 20 -17.99 -0.93 4.61
C ILE A 20 -18.88 0.21 5.09
N ARG A 21 -19.90 0.60 4.30
CA ARG A 21 -20.72 1.79 4.58
C ARG A 21 -21.31 1.83 6.01
N PRO A 22 -21.84 0.73 6.57
CA PRO A 22 -22.43 0.78 7.89
C PRO A 22 -21.47 1.12 9.02
N LYS A 23 -20.15 0.95 8.80
CA LYS A 23 -19.11 1.05 9.83
C LYS A 23 -18.13 2.21 9.64
N ILE A 24 -18.25 3.00 8.57
CA ILE A 24 -17.25 4.02 8.23
C ILE A 24 -17.05 5.07 9.33
N MET A 25 -18.14 5.53 9.98
CA MET A 25 -18.05 6.53 11.04
C MET A 25 -17.39 5.96 12.29
N GLU A 26 -17.79 4.76 12.70
CA GLU A 26 -17.19 4.04 13.83
C GLU A 26 -15.67 3.88 13.65
N TRP A 27 -15.26 3.41 12.46
CA TRP A 27 -13.83 3.22 12.17
C TRP A 27 -13.06 4.52 12.09
N ASP A 28 -13.66 5.57 11.50
CA ASP A 28 -13.00 6.88 11.37
C ASP A 28 -12.81 7.53 12.73
N GLU A 29 -13.84 7.58 13.57
CA GLU A 29 -13.79 8.16 14.92
C GLU A 29 -12.82 7.39 15.83
N ALA A 30 -12.85 6.06 15.82
CA ALA A 30 -11.95 5.21 16.58
C ALA A 30 -10.54 5.12 16.00
N GLN A 31 -10.31 5.65 14.80
CA GLN A 31 -9.07 5.44 14.03
C GLN A 31 -8.75 3.94 13.88
N HIS A 32 -9.79 3.13 13.73
CA HIS A 32 -9.68 1.68 13.64
C HIS A 32 -9.39 1.22 12.20
N PHE A 33 -8.31 0.47 12.02
CA PHE A 33 -8.02 -0.20 10.76
C PHE A 33 -8.68 -1.58 10.75
N PRO A 34 -9.70 -1.82 9.89
CA PRO A 34 -10.49 -3.05 9.90
C PRO A 34 -9.78 -4.17 9.10
N LYS A 35 -8.82 -4.86 9.72
CA LYS A 35 -8.01 -5.91 9.07
C LYS A 35 -8.87 -7.05 8.49
N ASP A 36 -9.99 -7.37 9.11
CA ASP A 36 -10.97 -8.35 8.66
C ASP A 36 -11.59 -8.02 7.30
N VAL A 37 -11.85 -6.75 7.03
CA VAL A 37 -12.34 -6.27 5.72
C VAL A 37 -11.30 -6.55 4.64
N PHE A 38 -10.02 -6.41 4.94
CA PHE A 38 -8.95 -6.68 3.98
C PHE A 38 -8.82 -8.18 3.67
N HIS A 39 -9.01 -9.06 4.63
CA HIS A 39 -9.10 -10.50 4.35
C HIS A 39 -10.26 -10.82 3.40
N ARG A 40 -11.44 -10.22 3.62
CA ARG A 40 -12.59 -10.36 2.72
C ARG A 40 -12.32 -9.79 1.32
N MET A 41 -11.61 -8.66 1.24
CA MET A 41 -11.16 -8.11 -0.03
C MET A 41 -10.20 -9.04 -0.76
N GLY A 42 -9.33 -9.75 -0.03
CA GLY A 42 -8.45 -10.78 -0.59
C GLY A 42 -9.23 -11.94 -1.21
N GLU A 43 -10.28 -12.44 -0.53
CA GLU A 43 -11.18 -13.48 -1.07
C GLU A 43 -11.86 -13.05 -2.39
N LEU A 44 -12.10 -11.75 -2.56
CA LEU A 44 -12.66 -11.16 -3.78
C LEU A 44 -11.60 -10.84 -4.85
N GLY A 45 -10.32 -11.17 -4.62
CA GLY A 45 -9.21 -10.87 -5.52
C GLY A 45 -8.79 -9.40 -5.58
N LEU A 46 -9.29 -8.56 -4.65
CA LEU A 46 -9.05 -7.11 -4.66
C LEU A 46 -7.65 -6.73 -4.13
N LEU A 47 -6.95 -7.63 -3.44
CA LEU A 47 -5.59 -7.40 -2.96
C LEU A 47 -4.49 -7.87 -3.92
N GLY A 48 -4.89 -8.59 -4.98
CA GLY A 48 -4.00 -9.05 -6.05
C GLY A 48 -4.52 -8.73 -7.45
N VAL A 49 -5.15 -7.57 -7.64
CA VAL A 49 -5.83 -7.25 -8.92
C VAL A 49 -4.88 -7.36 -10.11
N LEU A 50 -3.68 -6.81 -9.99
CA LEU A 50 -2.65 -6.77 -11.05
C LEU A 50 -1.69 -7.97 -11.00
N VAL A 51 -1.75 -8.79 -9.95
CA VAL A 51 -0.89 -9.95 -9.80
C VAL A 51 -1.37 -11.06 -10.74
N PRO A 52 -0.48 -11.65 -11.55
CA PRO A 52 -0.82 -12.78 -12.41
C PRO A 52 -1.43 -13.96 -11.65
N THR A 53 -2.29 -14.72 -12.32
CA THR A 53 -2.97 -15.89 -11.73
C THR A 53 -2.03 -16.98 -11.27
N GLU A 54 -0.86 -17.11 -11.89
CA GLU A 54 0.20 -18.06 -11.51
C GLU A 54 0.77 -17.77 -10.11
N TYR A 55 0.63 -16.53 -9.59
CA TYR A 55 0.98 -16.13 -8.22
C TYR A 55 -0.26 -15.90 -7.34
N GLY A 56 -1.42 -16.44 -7.74
CA GLY A 56 -2.65 -16.38 -6.94
C GLY A 56 -3.41 -15.05 -7.03
N GLY A 57 -3.05 -14.17 -7.95
CA GLY A 57 -3.74 -12.92 -8.19
C GLY A 57 -4.92 -13.04 -9.16
N ALA A 58 -5.63 -11.94 -9.40
CA ALA A 58 -6.76 -11.87 -10.31
C ALA A 58 -6.35 -11.74 -11.80
N GLY A 59 -5.11 -11.37 -12.09
CA GLY A 59 -4.58 -11.21 -13.45
C GLY A 59 -5.31 -10.18 -14.30
N LEU A 60 -5.90 -9.17 -13.64
CA LEU A 60 -6.67 -8.12 -14.31
C LEU A 60 -5.79 -6.93 -14.70
N SER A 61 -6.36 -5.96 -15.43
CA SER A 61 -5.64 -4.80 -15.90
C SER A 61 -5.77 -3.59 -14.94
N TYR A 62 -5.02 -2.53 -15.25
CA TYR A 62 -5.14 -1.25 -14.54
C TYR A 62 -6.54 -0.64 -14.64
N PHE A 63 -7.33 -0.94 -15.68
CA PHE A 63 -8.70 -0.42 -15.79
C PHE A 63 -9.63 -1.02 -14.74
N GLU A 64 -9.54 -2.32 -14.49
CA GLU A 64 -10.29 -2.99 -13.42
C GLU A 64 -9.79 -2.51 -12.05
N TYR A 65 -8.49 -2.35 -11.88
CA TYR A 65 -7.87 -1.86 -10.65
C TYR A 65 -8.37 -0.46 -10.27
N VAL A 66 -8.31 0.51 -11.17
CA VAL A 66 -8.79 1.87 -10.88
C VAL A 66 -10.30 1.93 -10.70
N THR A 67 -11.04 1.05 -11.38
CA THR A 67 -12.49 0.90 -11.18
C THR A 67 -12.79 0.44 -9.75
N ALA A 68 -12.08 -0.56 -9.25
CA ALA A 68 -12.23 -1.07 -7.90
C ALA A 68 -11.90 0.00 -6.84
N ILE A 69 -10.77 0.71 -7.00
CA ILE A 69 -10.38 1.80 -6.09
C ILE A 69 -11.43 2.89 -6.06
N LYS A 70 -11.93 3.33 -7.22
CA LYS A 70 -12.94 4.37 -7.32
C LYS A 70 -14.21 3.99 -6.57
N GLU A 71 -14.71 2.77 -6.74
CA GLU A 71 -15.95 2.34 -6.07
C GLU A 71 -15.78 2.15 -4.56
N LEU A 72 -14.64 1.65 -4.09
CA LEU A 72 -14.30 1.63 -2.65
C LEU A 72 -14.23 3.04 -2.07
N ALA A 73 -13.49 3.93 -2.74
CA ALA A 73 -13.28 5.30 -2.29
C ALA A 73 -14.55 6.14 -2.30
N ARG A 74 -15.52 5.82 -3.18
CA ARG A 74 -16.86 6.42 -3.20
C ARG A 74 -17.60 6.19 -1.87
N VAL A 75 -17.32 5.09 -1.20
CA VAL A 75 -17.89 4.73 0.11
C VAL A 75 -16.95 5.12 1.25
N CYS A 76 -15.67 4.76 1.15
CA CYS A 76 -14.68 5.03 2.20
C CYS A 76 -13.28 5.27 1.59
N GLY A 77 -12.82 6.51 1.63
CA GLY A 77 -11.48 6.87 1.15
C GLY A 77 -10.36 6.15 1.88
N SER A 78 -10.51 5.87 3.18
CA SER A 78 -9.51 5.14 3.97
C SER A 78 -9.26 3.73 3.45
N ILE A 79 -10.33 2.99 3.15
CA ILE A 79 -10.22 1.61 2.63
C ILE A 79 -9.66 1.62 1.21
N GLY A 80 -10.13 2.55 0.37
CA GLY A 80 -9.59 2.74 -0.99
C GLY A 80 -8.09 3.07 -0.98
N LEU A 81 -7.64 3.94 -0.07
CA LEU A 81 -6.22 4.30 0.09
C LEU A 81 -5.37 3.09 0.52
N SER A 82 -5.83 2.35 1.51
CA SER A 82 -5.11 1.16 1.99
C SER A 82 -5.01 0.07 0.92
N MET A 83 -6.08 -0.17 0.15
CA MET A 83 -6.05 -1.07 -1.01
C MET A 83 -5.05 -0.58 -2.08
N ALA A 84 -5.06 0.72 -2.38
CA ALA A 84 -4.16 1.32 -3.35
C ALA A 84 -2.69 1.17 -2.94
N ALA A 85 -2.36 1.47 -1.67
CA ALA A 85 -1.01 1.32 -1.13
C ALA A 85 -0.51 -0.13 -1.17
N HIS A 86 -1.37 -1.08 -0.77
CA HIS A 86 -1.05 -2.50 -0.81
C HIS A 86 -0.73 -2.97 -2.24
N ASN A 87 -1.64 -2.73 -3.20
CA ASN A 87 -1.50 -3.24 -4.57
C ASN A 87 -0.38 -2.53 -5.36
N SER A 88 -0.35 -1.17 -5.35
CA SER A 88 0.54 -0.43 -6.24
C SER A 88 1.93 -0.22 -5.68
N LEU A 89 2.10 -0.18 -4.35
CA LEU A 89 3.39 0.11 -3.74
C LEU A 89 4.13 -1.18 -3.37
N CYS A 90 3.74 -1.87 -2.30
CA CYS A 90 4.46 -3.07 -1.86
C CYS A 90 4.35 -4.22 -2.85
N THR A 91 3.12 -4.67 -3.15
CA THR A 91 2.87 -5.79 -4.07
C THR A 91 3.37 -5.47 -5.47
N GLY A 92 3.11 -4.25 -5.95
CA GLY A 92 3.57 -3.77 -7.26
C GLY A 92 5.10 -3.70 -7.38
N HIS A 93 5.80 -3.34 -6.31
CA HIS A 93 7.27 -3.31 -6.27
C HIS A 93 7.85 -4.72 -6.39
N ILE A 94 7.35 -5.67 -5.60
CA ILE A 94 7.77 -7.08 -5.67
C ILE A 94 7.45 -7.68 -7.04
N LEU A 95 6.26 -7.41 -7.58
CA LEU A 95 5.86 -7.90 -8.90
C LEU A 95 6.78 -7.41 -10.03
N GLN A 96 7.19 -6.13 -9.99
CA GLN A 96 7.99 -5.52 -11.05
C GLN A 96 9.48 -5.87 -10.96
N PHE A 97 10.03 -6.01 -9.76
CA PHE A 97 11.48 -6.08 -9.54
C PHE A 97 11.95 -7.32 -8.79
N GLY A 98 11.05 -8.11 -8.23
CA GLY A 98 11.39 -9.39 -7.62
C GLY A 98 11.81 -10.42 -8.67
N ASN A 99 12.73 -11.30 -8.31
CA ASN A 99 13.04 -12.49 -9.08
C ASN A 99 11.92 -13.55 -8.90
N GLU A 100 11.99 -14.66 -9.65
CA GLU A 100 10.93 -15.69 -9.64
C GLU A 100 10.74 -16.35 -8.26
N GLU A 101 11.81 -16.54 -7.50
CA GLU A 101 11.76 -17.12 -6.15
C GLU A 101 11.06 -16.17 -5.19
N GLN A 102 11.42 -14.89 -5.23
CA GLN A 102 10.81 -13.83 -4.45
C GLN A 102 9.33 -13.66 -4.77
N LYS A 103 8.95 -13.64 -6.04
CA LYS A 103 7.55 -13.56 -6.48
C LYS A 103 6.74 -14.75 -5.96
N LYS A 104 7.24 -15.98 -6.13
CA LYS A 104 6.59 -17.18 -5.62
C LYS A 104 6.48 -17.23 -4.10
N LYS A 105 7.46 -16.66 -3.39
CA LYS A 105 7.48 -16.61 -1.92
C LYS A 105 6.42 -15.65 -1.37
N TRP A 106 6.30 -14.46 -1.93
CA TRP A 106 5.54 -13.37 -1.31
C TRP A 106 4.23 -13.00 -2.01
N LEU A 107 4.17 -13.03 -3.35
CA LEU A 107 2.98 -12.58 -4.07
C LEU A 107 1.71 -13.38 -3.75
N PRO A 108 1.74 -14.72 -3.58
CA PRO A 108 0.53 -15.47 -3.24
C PRO A 108 -0.12 -15.01 -1.94
N LYS A 109 0.67 -14.75 -0.90
CA LYS A 109 0.18 -14.29 0.40
C LYS A 109 -0.37 -12.86 0.35
N LEU A 110 0.27 -11.98 -0.44
CA LEU A 110 -0.18 -10.62 -0.66
C LEU A 110 -1.47 -10.60 -1.48
N ALA A 111 -1.54 -11.36 -2.56
CA ALA A 111 -2.68 -11.39 -3.47
C ALA A 111 -3.96 -11.93 -2.81
N THR A 112 -3.83 -12.90 -1.92
CA THR A 112 -4.96 -13.48 -1.17
C THR A 112 -5.35 -12.68 0.07
N GLY A 113 -4.56 -11.68 0.45
CA GLY A 113 -4.78 -10.91 1.68
C GLY A 113 -4.42 -11.65 2.97
N GLU A 114 -3.75 -12.79 2.88
CA GLU A 114 -3.12 -13.44 4.04
C GLU A 114 -2.10 -12.50 4.69
N TRP A 115 -1.34 -11.78 3.86
CA TRP A 115 -0.39 -10.76 4.27
C TRP A 115 -0.75 -9.39 3.72
N LEU A 116 -0.55 -8.36 4.55
CA LEU A 116 -0.64 -6.96 4.13
C LEU A 116 0.74 -6.39 3.87
N GLY A 117 0.87 -5.69 2.74
CA GLY A 117 2.09 -5.03 2.34
C GLY A 117 2.17 -3.58 2.83
N ALA A 118 3.36 -3.19 3.31
CA ALA A 118 3.74 -1.81 3.61
C ALA A 118 4.89 -1.36 2.70
N TRP A 119 5.08 -0.04 2.54
CA TRP A 119 6.13 0.50 1.67
C TRP A 119 6.81 1.72 2.28
N GLY A 120 8.09 1.58 2.62
CA GLY A 120 8.86 2.55 3.38
C GLY A 120 9.82 3.37 2.50
N LEU A 121 9.39 4.58 2.10
CA LEU A 121 10.22 5.57 1.40
C LEU A 121 10.50 6.77 2.30
N THR A 122 9.44 7.44 2.77
CA THR A 122 9.46 8.71 3.50
C THR A 122 10.13 8.58 4.87
N GLU A 123 10.86 9.61 5.27
CA GLU A 123 11.47 9.77 6.59
C GLU A 123 11.09 11.13 7.18
N ALA A 124 11.35 11.37 8.48
CA ALA A 124 10.99 12.61 9.17
C ALA A 124 11.53 13.87 8.48
N ASN A 125 12.67 13.79 7.83
CA ASN A 125 13.35 14.90 7.17
C ASN A 125 13.33 14.83 5.64
N THR A 126 12.64 13.86 5.04
CA THR A 126 12.59 13.70 3.59
C THR A 126 11.27 13.11 3.12
N GLY A 127 10.61 13.82 2.22
CA GLY A 127 9.40 13.41 1.53
C GLY A 127 9.59 13.54 0.03
N SER A 128 9.30 14.71 -0.55
CA SER A 128 9.44 14.96 -2.00
C SER A 128 10.89 14.83 -2.50
N ASP A 129 11.87 15.18 -1.68
CA ASP A 129 13.30 15.00 -1.98
C ASP A 129 13.78 13.63 -1.45
N ALA A 130 13.27 12.55 -2.06
CA ALA A 130 13.54 11.18 -1.62
C ALA A 130 15.02 10.78 -1.70
N LEU A 131 15.83 11.46 -2.54
CA LEU A 131 17.27 11.21 -2.58
C LEU A 131 18.00 11.53 -1.26
N ARG A 132 17.40 12.30 -0.37
CA ARG A 132 18.00 12.66 0.93
C ARG A 132 17.67 11.68 2.05
N MET A 133 17.09 10.50 1.73
CA MET A 133 16.83 9.50 2.77
C MET A 133 18.10 9.06 3.49
N LYS A 134 17.96 8.77 4.78
CA LYS A 134 19.07 8.51 5.71
C LYS A 134 19.02 7.14 6.38
N VAL A 135 17.90 6.41 6.28
CA VAL A 135 17.87 5.01 6.75
C VAL A 135 18.98 4.27 6.03
N THR A 136 19.93 3.72 6.80
CA THR A 136 21.11 3.04 6.26
C THR A 136 20.88 1.55 6.11
N ALA A 137 21.58 0.94 5.17
CA ALA A 137 21.76 -0.51 5.05
C ALA A 137 23.24 -0.79 4.83
N VAL A 138 23.90 -1.32 5.85
CA VAL A 138 25.33 -1.62 5.83
C VAL A 138 25.53 -3.12 5.62
N GLU A 139 26.39 -3.46 4.67
CA GLU A 139 26.72 -4.87 4.37
C GLU A 139 27.45 -5.54 5.53
N ASP A 140 26.97 -6.73 5.93
CA ASP A 140 27.57 -7.55 6.97
C ASP A 140 27.47 -9.04 6.60
N GLY A 141 28.50 -9.56 5.95
CA GLY A 141 28.56 -10.94 5.48
C GLY A 141 27.46 -11.26 4.44
N ASP A 142 26.55 -12.14 4.77
CA ASP A 142 25.41 -12.55 3.93
C ASP A 142 24.13 -11.72 4.16
N HIS A 143 24.22 -10.66 4.97
CA HIS A 143 23.11 -9.77 5.34
C HIS A 143 23.44 -8.30 5.08
N TYR A 144 22.39 -7.48 5.17
CA TYR A 144 22.48 -6.03 5.38
C TYR A 144 21.88 -5.68 6.73
N VAL A 145 22.51 -4.77 7.46
CA VAL A 145 22.03 -4.25 8.76
C VAL A 145 21.36 -2.91 8.50
N LEU A 146 20.03 -2.86 8.67
CA LEU A 146 19.24 -1.66 8.50
C LEU A 146 19.12 -0.90 9.82
N ASN A 147 19.33 0.43 9.77
CA ASN A 147 19.17 1.34 10.91
C ASN A 147 18.47 2.64 10.52
N GLY A 148 17.50 3.06 11.35
CA GLY A 148 16.73 4.30 11.19
C GLY A 148 15.23 4.09 11.24
N ALA A 149 14.45 5.09 10.76
CA ALA A 149 12.99 5.03 10.78
C ALA A 149 12.37 5.58 9.50
N LYS A 150 11.26 4.98 9.08
CA LYS A 150 10.39 5.47 8.02
C LYS A 150 9.10 6.01 8.61
N ASN A 151 8.60 7.12 8.07
CA ASN A 151 7.45 7.85 8.60
C ASN A 151 6.30 7.87 7.60
N TRP A 152 5.08 8.04 8.10
CA TRP A 152 3.85 8.14 7.31
C TRP A 152 3.54 6.88 6.49
N ILE A 153 3.86 5.72 7.03
CA ILE A 153 3.75 4.46 6.30
C ILE A 153 2.37 3.83 6.50
N THR A 154 1.63 3.67 5.40
CA THR A 154 0.41 2.88 5.40
C THR A 154 0.74 1.43 5.75
N HIS A 155 0.00 0.85 6.69
CA HIS A 155 0.24 -0.47 7.28
C HIS A 155 1.61 -0.59 8.00
N GLY A 156 2.13 0.51 8.55
CA GLY A 156 3.42 0.51 9.25
C GLY A 156 3.45 -0.40 10.49
N ILE A 157 2.32 -0.61 11.15
CA ILE A 157 2.15 -1.54 12.27
C ILE A 157 1.49 -2.84 11.80
N SER A 158 0.38 -2.76 11.07
CA SER A 158 -0.45 -3.91 10.70
C SER A 158 0.10 -4.72 9.52
N GLY A 159 1.06 -4.17 8.76
CA GLY A 159 1.68 -4.86 7.64
C GLY A 159 2.49 -6.08 8.06
N ASP A 160 2.33 -7.18 7.32
CA ASP A 160 3.03 -8.44 7.56
C ASP A 160 4.38 -8.48 6.83
N ILE A 161 4.55 -7.62 5.83
CA ILE A 161 5.75 -7.47 5.01
C ILE A 161 5.91 -6.01 4.57
N ALA A 162 7.14 -5.54 4.46
CA ALA A 162 7.46 -4.19 3.97
C ALA A 162 8.52 -4.21 2.87
N VAL A 163 8.33 -3.41 1.81
CA VAL A 163 9.43 -3.01 0.95
C VAL A 163 10.02 -1.71 1.50
N VAL A 164 11.29 -1.72 1.82
CA VAL A 164 12.00 -0.62 2.48
C VAL A 164 13.14 -0.12 1.59
N LEU A 165 13.11 1.16 1.26
CA LEU A 165 14.21 1.83 0.55
C LEU A 165 15.24 2.30 1.58
N ALA A 166 16.48 1.84 1.46
CA ALA A 166 17.55 2.20 2.40
C ALA A 166 18.83 2.58 1.67
N ARG A 167 19.66 3.37 2.32
CA ARG A 167 20.91 3.87 1.78
C ARG A 167 22.02 2.84 1.92
N THR A 168 22.56 2.42 0.78
CA THR A 168 23.72 1.52 0.66
C THR A 168 24.97 2.21 0.12
N GLY A 169 24.87 3.44 -0.38
CA GLY A 169 25.95 4.24 -0.95
C GLY A 169 25.91 5.69 -0.47
N ASP A 170 26.59 6.58 -1.20
CA ASP A 170 26.75 7.98 -0.83
C ASP A 170 25.43 8.77 -0.82
N LEU A 171 25.38 9.82 0.02
CA LEU A 171 24.25 10.73 0.09
C LEU A 171 24.12 11.50 -1.25
N LEU A 172 22.88 11.61 -1.74
CA LEU A 172 22.51 12.23 -3.02
C LEU A 172 22.89 11.42 -4.27
N ASP A 173 23.53 10.29 -4.12
CA ASP A 173 23.70 9.35 -5.23
C ASP A 173 22.39 8.57 -5.46
N SER A 174 21.86 8.65 -6.68
CA SER A 174 20.68 7.89 -7.09
C SER A 174 20.91 6.38 -7.14
N HIS A 175 22.16 5.94 -7.28
CA HIS A 175 22.59 4.54 -7.18
C HIS A 175 23.03 4.14 -5.75
N GLY A 176 22.91 5.05 -4.81
CA GLY A 176 23.19 4.79 -3.40
C GLY A 176 21.99 4.29 -2.59
N ILE A 177 20.89 3.89 -3.23
CA ILE A 177 19.65 3.42 -2.57
C ILE A 177 19.29 2.04 -3.08
N THR A 178 18.97 1.13 -2.17
CA THR A 178 18.56 -0.25 -2.47
C THR A 178 17.20 -0.54 -1.85
N ALA A 179 16.39 -1.37 -2.50
CA ALA A 179 15.12 -1.83 -2.00
C ALA A 179 15.26 -3.21 -1.34
N PHE A 180 14.77 -3.31 -0.11
CA PHE A 180 14.80 -4.53 0.70
C PHE A 180 13.39 -4.98 1.04
N VAL A 181 13.15 -6.28 1.03
CA VAL A 181 11.94 -6.88 1.59
C VAL A 181 12.20 -7.31 3.02
N VAL A 182 11.40 -6.80 3.96
CA VAL A 182 11.52 -7.10 5.40
C VAL A 182 10.19 -7.68 5.89
N GLU A 183 10.21 -8.92 6.35
CA GLU A 183 9.03 -9.59 6.90
C GLU A 183 8.81 -9.16 8.37
N ARG A 184 7.55 -9.07 8.79
CA ARG A 184 7.20 -8.80 10.19
C ARG A 184 7.73 -9.94 11.07
N GLY A 185 8.33 -9.58 12.21
CA GLY A 185 9.00 -10.53 13.09
C GLY A 185 10.51 -10.64 12.86
N THR A 186 11.06 -10.01 11.82
CA THR A 186 12.53 -9.85 11.68
C THR A 186 13.06 -9.10 12.90
N PRO A 187 14.05 -9.64 13.65
CA PRO A 187 14.63 -8.95 14.79
C PRO A 187 15.13 -7.54 14.39
N GLY A 188 14.83 -6.56 15.24
CA GLY A 188 15.16 -5.15 14.97
C GLY A 188 14.17 -4.42 14.06
N PHE A 189 13.11 -5.07 13.53
CA PHE A 189 12.02 -4.40 12.82
C PHE A 189 10.77 -4.29 13.69
N SER A 190 10.33 -3.06 13.95
CA SER A 190 9.14 -2.77 14.76
C SER A 190 8.28 -1.67 14.16
N GLY A 191 6.99 -1.63 14.56
CA GLY A 191 6.11 -0.51 14.33
C GLY A 191 6.33 0.56 15.40
N GLY A 192 6.43 1.81 14.99
CA GLY A 192 6.56 2.94 15.89
C GLY A 192 5.22 3.64 16.15
N LYS A 193 5.25 4.97 16.22
CA LYS A 193 4.10 5.80 16.52
C LYS A 193 3.04 5.71 15.42
N LYS A 194 1.78 5.45 15.82
CA LYS A 194 0.60 5.61 14.95
C LYS A 194 0.23 7.08 14.85
N GLU A 195 -0.03 7.56 13.63
CA GLU A 195 -0.35 8.96 13.38
C GLU A 195 -1.85 9.26 13.59
N ASN A 196 -2.11 10.36 14.31
CA ASN A 196 -3.45 10.94 14.45
C ASN A 196 -3.68 11.93 13.31
N LYS A 197 -4.44 11.52 12.29
CA LYS A 197 -4.63 12.28 11.05
C LYS A 197 -5.94 13.07 11.04
N LEU A 198 -6.00 14.13 10.25
CA LEU A 198 -7.21 14.92 10.01
C LEU A 198 -8.28 14.12 9.24
N GLY A 199 -7.86 13.32 8.26
CA GLY A 199 -8.71 12.47 7.43
C GLY A 199 -8.06 11.12 7.15
N MET A 200 -8.75 10.26 6.41
CA MET A 200 -8.29 8.89 6.13
C MET A 200 -7.96 8.10 7.41
N ARG A 201 -8.75 8.29 8.47
CA ARG A 201 -8.39 7.89 9.84
C ARG A 201 -8.49 6.37 10.03
N ALA A 202 -9.34 5.68 9.26
CA ALA A 202 -9.43 4.22 9.23
C ALA A 202 -8.34 3.56 8.37
N SER A 203 -7.51 4.33 7.64
CA SER A 203 -6.28 3.82 7.03
C SER A 203 -5.15 3.97 8.03
N GLU A 204 -4.60 2.86 8.52
CA GLU A 204 -3.47 2.93 9.44
C GLU A 204 -2.27 3.60 8.79
N THR A 205 -1.70 4.56 9.49
CA THR A 205 -0.47 5.24 9.09
C THR A 205 0.44 5.32 10.31
N ALA A 206 1.65 4.79 10.20
CA ALA A 206 2.56 4.72 11.34
C ALA A 206 4.03 4.83 10.92
N GLU A 207 4.88 4.91 11.92
CA GLU A 207 6.33 4.77 11.80
C GLU A 207 6.71 3.30 11.64
N MET A 208 7.79 3.05 10.89
CA MET A 208 8.54 1.79 10.91
C MET A 208 9.94 2.05 11.41
N ILE A 209 10.39 1.29 12.38
CA ILE A 209 11.68 1.46 13.07
C ILE A 209 12.57 0.25 12.79
N PHE A 210 13.82 0.52 12.47
CA PHE A 210 14.87 -0.46 12.21
C PHE A 210 16.04 -0.20 13.17
N GLU A 211 16.34 -1.18 14.04
CA GLU A 211 17.41 -1.13 15.04
C GLU A 211 18.25 -2.40 14.90
N ASP A 212 19.42 -2.27 14.27
CA ASP A 212 20.29 -3.39 13.90
C ASP A 212 19.52 -4.53 13.19
N CYS A 213 18.56 -4.15 12.33
CA CYS A 213 17.68 -5.08 11.64
C CYS A 213 18.44 -5.81 10.54
N ARG A 214 18.72 -7.09 10.75
CA ARG A 214 19.47 -7.94 9.82
C ARG A 214 18.55 -8.51 8.73
N VAL A 215 18.80 -8.10 7.50
CA VAL A 215 18.03 -8.53 6.32
C VAL A 215 18.93 -9.33 5.39
N PRO A 216 18.56 -10.57 5.02
CA PRO A 216 19.36 -11.39 4.10
C PRO A 216 19.53 -10.73 2.73
N LYS A 217 20.68 -10.93 2.09
CA LYS A 217 20.94 -10.42 0.73
C LYS A 217 19.93 -10.91 -0.30
N GLU A 218 19.38 -12.10 -0.12
CA GLU A 218 18.35 -12.66 -0.97
C GLU A 218 17.02 -11.89 -0.94
N ASN A 219 16.83 -10.99 0.04
CA ASN A 219 15.67 -10.12 0.15
C ASN A 219 15.86 -8.76 -0.56
N ILE A 220 16.94 -8.54 -1.28
CA ILE A 220 17.12 -7.36 -2.14
C ILE A 220 16.25 -7.52 -3.39
N LEU A 221 15.48 -6.47 -3.74
CA LEU A 221 14.71 -6.42 -4.98
C LEU A 221 15.57 -5.82 -6.11
N GLY A 222 15.78 -6.57 -7.17
CA GLY A 222 16.67 -6.20 -8.28
C GLY A 222 18.13 -6.19 -7.86
N ASN A 223 18.90 -5.14 -8.25
CA ASN A 223 20.32 -5.01 -7.90
C ASN A 223 20.54 -3.95 -6.80
N ILE A 224 21.70 -4.04 -6.15
CA ILE A 224 22.17 -3.00 -5.25
C ILE A 224 22.27 -1.68 -6.02
N GLY A 225 21.73 -0.61 -5.45
CA GLY A 225 21.74 0.72 -6.05
C GLY A 225 20.54 1.03 -6.97
N ASP A 226 19.70 0.07 -7.32
CA ASP A 226 18.55 0.28 -8.23
C ASP A 226 17.33 0.91 -7.51
N GLY A 227 17.32 0.94 -6.18
CA GLY A 227 16.13 1.24 -5.36
C GLY A 227 15.47 2.58 -5.65
N PHE A 228 16.24 3.64 -5.92
CA PHE A 228 15.67 4.94 -6.25
C PHE A 228 14.90 4.92 -7.57
N ILE A 229 15.48 4.33 -8.61
CA ILE A 229 14.84 4.22 -9.92
C ILE A 229 13.61 3.31 -9.85
N GLN A 230 13.68 2.22 -9.10
CA GLN A 230 12.55 1.35 -8.85
C GLN A 230 11.43 2.11 -8.15
N ALA A 231 11.73 2.89 -7.09
CA ALA A 231 10.77 3.70 -6.37
C ALA A 231 10.04 4.70 -7.28
N MET A 232 10.75 5.38 -8.19
CA MET A 232 10.14 6.31 -9.15
C MET A 232 9.16 5.59 -10.09
N LYS A 233 9.52 4.41 -10.61
CA LYS A 233 8.63 3.60 -11.46
C LYS A 233 7.39 3.10 -10.71
N VAL A 234 7.54 2.67 -9.47
CA VAL A 234 6.42 2.25 -8.60
C VAL A 234 5.47 3.41 -8.33
N LEU A 235 6.00 4.60 -8.07
CA LEU A 235 5.19 5.80 -7.85
C LEU A 235 4.40 6.25 -9.07
N ASP A 236 4.85 5.96 -10.30
CA ASP A 236 4.08 6.25 -11.51
C ASP A 236 2.75 5.48 -11.52
N GLY A 237 2.75 4.19 -11.19
CA GLY A 237 1.54 3.40 -10.98
C GLY A 237 0.71 3.92 -9.79
N GLY A 238 1.38 4.33 -8.71
CA GLY A 238 0.75 4.91 -7.53
C GLY A 238 -0.04 6.19 -7.83
N ARG A 239 0.45 7.05 -8.70
CA ARG A 239 -0.27 8.29 -9.12
C ARG A 239 -1.60 7.99 -9.78
N ILE A 240 -1.67 6.94 -10.60
CA ILE A 240 -2.91 6.51 -11.28
C ILE A 240 -3.94 6.06 -10.24
N SER A 241 -3.52 5.26 -9.26
CA SER A 241 -4.42 4.78 -8.21
C SER A 241 -4.93 5.90 -7.29
N ILE A 242 -4.09 6.89 -6.97
CA ILE A 242 -4.51 8.05 -6.17
C ILE A 242 -5.45 8.99 -6.95
N ALA A 243 -5.28 9.12 -8.26
CA ALA A 243 -6.26 9.84 -9.10
C ALA A 243 -7.64 9.16 -9.05
N ALA A 244 -7.69 7.82 -9.17
CA ALA A 244 -8.93 7.05 -9.04
C ALA A 244 -9.56 7.16 -7.64
N LEU A 245 -8.74 7.14 -6.59
CA LEU A 245 -9.14 7.38 -5.20
C LEU A 245 -9.84 8.74 -5.05
N SER A 246 -9.18 9.79 -5.55
CA SER A 246 -9.70 11.17 -5.49
C SER A 246 -11.03 11.31 -6.22
N LEU A 247 -11.15 10.69 -7.41
CA LEU A 247 -12.39 10.65 -8.17
C LEU A 247 -13.50 9.91 -7.41
N GLY A 248 -13.17 8.81 -6.75
CA GLY A 248 -14.12 8.06 -5.92
C GLY A 248 -14.67 8.88 -4.77
N ILE A 249 -13.80 9.56 -4.02
CA ILE A 249 -14.18 10.46 -2.92
C ILE A 249 -15.07 11.60 -3.43
N ALA A 250 -14.70 12.23 -4.55
CA ALA A 250 -15.49 13.29 -5.17
C ALA A 250 -16.88 12.78 -5.58
N GLN A 251 -16.96 11.59 -6.17
CA GLN A 251 -18.24 10.97 -6.54
C GLN A 251 -19.10 10.68 -5.31
N GLY A 252 -18.52 10.14 -4.23
CA GLY A 252 -19.24 9.88 -2.98
C GLY A 252 -19.81 11.14 -2.34
N ALA A 253 -19.02 12.23 -2.33
CA ALA A 253 -19.46 13.53 -1.84
C ALA A 253 -20.58 14.10 -2.70
N TYR A 254 -20.47 14.03 -4.02
CA TYR A 254 -21.51 14.45 -4.96
C TYR A 254 -22.82 13.67 -4.75
N ASP A 255 -22.74 12.33 -4.67
CA ASP A 255 -23.92 11.48 -4.46
C ASP A 255 -24.65 11.82 -3.16
N ALA A 256 -23.91 12.06 -2.08
CA ALA A 256 -24.47 12.46 -0.78
C ALA A 256 -25.12 13.85 -0.84
N ALA A 257 -24.47 14.82 -1.47
CA ALA A 257 -25.01 16.17 -1.63
C ALA A 257 -26.27 16.18 -2.50
N LEU A 258 -26.26 15.44 -3.61
CA LEU A 258 -27.42 15.31 -4.50
C LEU A 258 -28.61 14.65 -3.82
N LYS A 259 -28.35 13.60 -3.01
CA LYS A 259 -29.40 12.95 -2.21
C LYS A 259 -29.99 13.95 -1.21
N TYR A 260 -29.14 14.62 -0.43
CA TYR A 260 -29.58 15.57 0.58
C TYR A 260 -30.38 16.75 -0.02
N SER A 261 -29.96 17.27 -1.18
CA SER A 261 -30.67 18.38 -1.85
C SER A 261 -32.10 18.04 -2.28
N LYS A 262 -32.41 16.75 -2.44
CA LYS A 262 -33.77 16.26 -2.76
C LYS A 262 -34.63 15.97 -1.53
N GLU A 263 -34.00 15.81 -0.37
CA GLU A 263 -34.66 15.51 0.91
C GLU A 263 -34.87 16.74 1.77
N ARG A 264 -33.99 17.76 1.63
CA ARG A 264 -34.02 18.99 2.43
C ARG A 264 -35.13 19.91 1.93
N GLU A 265 -36.11 20.19 2.80
CA GLU A 265 -37.16 21.17 2.56
C GLU A 265 -36.73 22.54 3.10
N GLN A 266 -36.98 23.60 2.32
CA GLN A 266 -36.83 25.01 2.70
C GLN A 266 -37.90 25.83 2.00
N PHE A 267 -38.42 26.85 2.72
CA PHE A 267 -39.50 27.74 2.29
C PHE A 267 -40.80 26.95 2.09
#